data_3333a6816ccd2eafa8f96fecf3a11ffe
#
_entry.id   3333a6816ccd2eafa8f96fecf3a11ffe
#
_cell.length_a   1.000
_cell.length_b   1.000
_cell.length_c   1.000
_cell.angle_alpha   90.00
_cell.angle_beta   90.00
_cell.angle_gamma   90.00
#
_symmetry.space_group_name_H-M   'P 1'
#
loop_
_entity.id
_entity.type
_entity.pdbx_description
1 polymer ?
#
loop_
_entity_poly.entity_id
_entity_poly.type
_entity_poly.pdbx_seq_one_letter_code
_entity_poly.pdbx_strand_id
1 'polypeptide(L)'
;MGIKSEKRQKRALKTRSKIALTNNNRLTIFRSNSHIYAQITTNQGSAVLVSASTSESELKSDNNGNIDAASRIGKVIAERALEKGIEKVSFDRSGYKYHGRVKALAEAAREAGLLF
;
A
#
# COMPACT_ATOMS: atom_id res chain seq x y z
N MET A 1 9.17 -21.71 2.20
CA MET A 1 9.42 -20.31 1.84
C MET A 1 10.90 -20.12 1.55
N GLY A 2 11.22 -19.35 0.53
CA GLY A 2 12.60 -19.15 0.12
C GLY A 2 13.31 -18.01 0.84
N ILE A 3 14.62 -17.95 0.65
CA ILE A 3 15.51 -16.92 1.19
C ILE A 3 15.05 -15.52 0.78
N LYS A 4 14.48 -15.34 -0.43
CA LYS A 4 13.96 -14.05 -0.91
C LYS A 4 12.84 -13.53 -0.03
N SER A 5 11.95 -14.42 0.43
CA SER A 5 10.83 -14.07 1.31
C SER A 5 11.34 -13.62 2.68
N GLU A 6 12.32 -14.32 3.23
CA GLU A 6 12.93 -13.96 4.52
C GLU A 6 13.63 -12.60 4.45
N LYS A 7 14.39 -12.36 3.38
CA LYS A 7 15.07 -11.07 3.18
C LYS A 7 14.07 -9.93 3.01
N ARG A 8 12.97 -10.18 2.29
CA ARG A 8 11.90 -9.19 2.14
C ARG A 8 11.27 -8.84 3.47
N GLN A 9 10.99 -9.85 4.31
CA GLN A 9 10.41 -9.64 5.63
C GLN A 9 11.35 -8.82 6.53
N LYS A 10 12.65 -9.06 6.48
CA LYS A 10 13.64 -8.26 7.22
C LYS A 10 13.64 -6.81 6.78
N ARG A 11 13.57 -6.55 5.46
CA ARG A 11 13.47 -5.19 4.94
C ARG A 11 12.21 -4.49 5.41
N ALA A 12 11.08 -5.20 5.43
CA ALA A 12 9.81 -4.66 5.90
C ALA A 12 9.88 -4.26 7.38
N LEU A 13 10.46 -5.13 8.22
CA LEU A 13 10.62 -4.84 9.65
C LEU A 13 11.46 -3.59 9.89
N LYS A 14 12.54 -3.43 9.15
CA LYS A 14 13.41 -2.26 9.26
C LYS A 14 12.66 -0.97 8.93
N THR A 15 11.89 -0.97 7.84
CA THR A 15 11.07 0.18 7.44
C THR A 15 10.00 0.48 8.47
N ARG A 16 9.29 -0.54 8.95
CA ARG A 16 8.21 -0.40 9.94
C ARG A 16 8.72 0.14 11.27
N SER A 17 9.92 -0.26 11.69
CA SER A 17 10.55 0.27 12.89
C SER A 17 10.80 1.78 12.78
N LYS A 18 11.23 2.25 11.61
CA LYS A 18 11.42 3.69 11.36
C LYS A 18 10.09 4.44 11.36
N ILE A 19 9.07 3.89 10.71
CA ILE A 19 7.74 4.51 10.63
C ILE A 19 7.11 4.62 12.01
N ALA A 20 7.30 3.63 12.88
CA ALA A 20 6.77 3.64 14.23
C ALA A 20 7.28 4.81 15.08
N LEU A 21 8.43 5.38 14.72
CA LEU A 21 8.99 6.55 15.39
C LEU A 21 8.38 7.87 14.90
N THR A 22 7.57 7.84 13.86
CA THR A 22 6.90 9.03 13.31
C THR A 22 5.47 9.13 13.84
N ASN A 23 4.85 10.30 13.65
CA ASN A 23 3.43 10.49 13.95
C ASN A 23 2.53 10.25 12.73
N ASN A 24 3.10 9.80 11.61
CA ASN A 24 2.34 9.58 10.39
C ASN A 24 1.66 8.22 10.39
N ASN A 25 0.45 8.16 9.84
CA ASN A 25 -0.18 6.89 9.52
C ASN A 25 0.64 6.19 8.44
N ARG A 26 0.48 4.88 8.35
CA ARG A 26 1.30 4.05 7.47
C ARG A 26 0.48 3.51 6.31
N LEU A 27 0.93 3.79 5.07
CA LEU A 27 0.37 3.17 3.87
C LEU A 27 1.18 1.91 3.57
N THR A 28 0.54 0.75 3.69
CA THR A 28 1.17 -0.55 3.49
C THR A 28 0.58 -1.22 2.25
N ILE A 29 1.45 -1.81 1.44
CA ILE A 29 1.07 -2.55 0.24
C ILE A 29 1.39 -4.02 0.42
N PHE A 30 0.44 -4.88 0.02
CA PHE A 30 0.64 -6.32 -0.10
C PHE A 30 0.24 -6.74 -1.50
N ARG A 31 0.90 -7.75 -2.05
CA ARG A 31 0.54 -8.28 -3.36
C ARG A 31 0.66 -9.79 -3.42
N SER A 32 -0.19 -10.40 -4.23
CA SER A 32 -0.08 -11.79 -4.67
C SER A 32 0.00 -11.80 -6.20
N ASN A 33 0.04 -12.97 -6.81
CA ASN A 33 0.03 -13.07 -8.28
C ASN A 33 -1.26 -12.49 -8.89
N SER A 34 -2.38 -12.64 -8.19
CA SER A 34 -3.71 -12.29 -8.72
C SER A 34 -4.24 -10.95 -8.21
N HIS A 35 -3.75 -10.46 -7.08
CA HIS A 35 -4.33 -9.28 -6.44
C HIS A 35 -3.29 -8.37 -5.84
N ILE A 36 -3.69 -7.12 -5.62
CA ILE A 36 -2.92 -6.14 -4.87
C ILE A 36 -3.82 -5.49 -3.82
N TYR A 37 -3.25 -5.19 -2.66
CA TYR A 37 -3.94 -4.68 -1.48
C TYR A 37 -3.21 -3.46 -0.95
N ALA A 38 -3.97 -2.45 -0.54
CA ALA A 38 -3.42 -1.27 0.13
C ALA A 38 -4.20 -1.02 1.41
N GLN A 39 -3.48 -0.71 2.49
CA GLN A 39 -4.07 -0.38 3.79
C GLN A 39 -3.38 0.86 4.34
N ILE A 40 -4.17 1.75 4.95
CA ILE A 40 -3.62 2.81 5.78
C ILE A 40 -3.94 2.47 7.23
N THR A 41 -2.90 2.34 8.03
CA THR A 41 -2.99 1.96 9.44
C THR A 41 -2.41 3.07 10.30
N THR A 42 -2.58 2.93 11.62
CA THR A 42 -1.81 3.74 12.57
C THR A 42 -0.31 3.50 12.34
N ASN A 43 0.54 4.40 12.81
CA ASN A 43 1.98 4.29 12.61
C ASN A 43 2.60 2.99 13.15
N GLN A 44 1.97 2.40 14.15
CA GLN A 44 2.40 1.12 14.72
C GLN A 44 1.69 -0.09 14.11
N GLY A 45 0.74 0.14 13.21
CA GLY A 45 0.00 -0.93 12.55
C GLY A 45 -1.08 -1.58 13.40
N SER A 46 -1.47 -0.97 14.52
CA SER A 46 -2.43 -1.56 15.46
C SER A 46 -3.89 -1.48 15.02
N ALA A 47 -4.23 -0.57 14.12
CA ALA A 47 -5.59 -0.41 13.61
C ALA A 47 -5.57 -0.05 12.13
N VAL A 48 -6.46 -0.65 11.34
CA VAL A 48 -6.65 -0.33 9.94
C VAL A 48 -7.68 0.80 9.84
N LEU A 49 -7.29 1.91 9.23
CA LEU A 49 -8.13 3.09 9.10
C LEU A 49 -8.85 3.12 7.74
N VAL A 50 -8.15 2.71 6.69
CA VAL A 50 -8.65 2.70 5.31
C VAL A 50 -8.05 1.51 4.59
N SER A 51 -8.79 0.89 3.69
CA SER A 51 -8.28 -0.20 2.87
C SER A 51 -8.86 -0.16 1.46
N ALA A 52 -8.14 -0.75 0.51
CA ALA A 52 -8.60 -0.96 -0.86
C ALA A 52 -7.90 -2.17 -1.45
N SER A 53 -8.58 -2.93 -2.28
CA SER A 53 -8.04 -4.17 -2.83
C SER A 53 -8.73 -4.52 -4.15
N THR A 54 -7.98 -5.13 -5.06
CA THR A 54 -8.55 -5.68 -6.30
C THR A 54 -9.49 -6.85 -6.04
N SER A 55 -9.49 -7.43 -4.84
CA SER A 55 -10.42 -8.50 -4.47
C SER A 55 -11.81 -7.98 -4.12
N GLU A 56 -12.00 -6.67 -3.90
CA GLU A 56 -13.32 -6.09 -3.66
C GLU A 56 -14.18 -6.18 -4.92
N SER A 57 -15.45 -6.57 -4.78
CA SER A 57 -16.33 -6.78 -5.92
C SER A 57 -16.50 -5.54 -6.80
N GLU A 58 -16.49 -4.36 -6.22
CA GLU A 58 -16.59 -3.10 -6.95
C GLU A 58 -15.34 -2.75 -7.75
N LEU A 59 -14.19 -3.32 -7.39
CA LEU A 59 -12.89 -3.00 -7.96
C LEU A 59 -12.33 -4.12 -8.83
N LYS A 60 -13.01 -5.26 -8.89
CA LYS A 60 -12.58 -6.40 -9.71
C LYS A 60 -12.64 -6.08 -11.20
N SER A 61 -11.68 -6.59 -11.93
CA SER A 61 -11.66 -6.57 -13.38
C SER A 61 -11.02 -7.88 -13.87
N ASP A 62 -10.95 -8.07 -15.18
CA ASP A 62 -10.37 -9.29 -15.78
C ASP A 62 -8.88 -9.44 -15.46
N ASN A 63 -8.18 -8.33 -15.19
CA ASN A 63 -6.75 -8.30 -14.90
C ASN A 63 -6.46 -7.61 -13.57
N ASN A 64 -6.74 -8.29 -12.46
CA ASN A 64 -6.55 -7.72 -11.12
C ASN A 64 -5.11 -7.72 -10.64
N GLY A 65 -4.21 -8.43 -11.31
CA GLY A 65 -2.81 -8.56 -10.92
C GLY A 65 -1.85 -7.71 -11.74
N ASN A 66 -2.32 -6.80 -12.59
CA ASN A 66 -1.45 -6.01 -13.46
C ASN A 66 -1.21 -4.58 -12.94
N ILE A 67 -0.40 -3.82 -13.68
CA ILE A 67 -0.04 -2.44 -13.34
C ILE A 67 -1.26 -1.52 -13.36
N ASP A 68 -2.18 -1.69 -14.31
CA ASP A 68 -3.40 -0.88 -14.39
C ASP A 68 -4.28 -1.08 -13.16
N ALA A 69 -4.41 -2.32 -12.69
CA ALA A 69 -5.15 -2.62 -11.48
C ALA A 69 -4.50 -1.96 -10.26
N ALA A 70 -3.17 -2.00 -10.17
CA ALA A 70 -2.43 -1.35 -9.10
C ALA A 70 -2.65 0.17 -9.10
N SER A 71 -2.66 0.80 -10.26
CA SER A 71 -2.93 2.23 -10.39
C SER A 71 -4.34 2.58 -9.91
N ARG A 72 -5.35 1.75 -10.23
CA ARG A 72 -6.72 1.95 -9.75
C ARG A 72 -6.78 1.88 -8.23
N ILE A 73 -6.10 0.92 -7.62
CA ILE A 73 -6.09 0.77 -6.16
C ILE A 73 -5.38 1.95 -5.50
N GLY A 74 -4.30 2.45 -6.09
CA GLY A 74 -3.62 3.65 -5.61
C GLY A 74 -4.55 4.86 -5.58
N LYS A 75 -5.31 5.07 -6.64
CA LYS A 75 -6.29 6.16 -6.70
C LYS A 75 -7.39 5.98 -5.66
N VAL A 76 -7.94 4.77 -5.54
CA VAL A 76 -9.03 4.49 -4.61
C VAL A 76 -8.60 4.67 -3.16
N ILE A 77 -7.41 4.14 -2.78
CA ILE A 77 -6.94 4.29 -1.40
C ILE A 77 -6.72 5.75 -1.04
N ALA A 78 -6.20 6.54 -1.98
CA ALA A 78 -6.00 7.98 -1.76
C ALA A 78 -7.34 8.71 -1.59
N GLU A 79 -8.32 8.43 -2.44
CA GLU A 79 -9.64 9.04 -2.35
C GLU A 79 -10.31 8.71 -1.01
N ARG A 80 -10.27 7.44 -0.61
CA ARG A 80 -10.84 6.99 0.66
C ARG A 80 -10.14 7.62 1.87
N ALA A 81 -8.82 7.79 1.78
CA ALA A 81 -8.04 8.43 2.85
C ALA A 81 -8.41 9.91 2.99
N LEU A 82 -8.46 10.62 1.88
CA LEU A 82 -8.79 12.05 1.88
C LEU A 82 -10.20 12.31 2.43
N GLU A 83 -11.16 11.42 2.13
CA GLU A 83 -12.51 11.50 2.70
C GLU A 83 -12.51 11.42 4.22
N LYS A 84 -11.53 10.73 4.81
CA LYS A 84 -11.35 10.60 6.27
C LYS A 84 -10.41 11.65 6.85
N GLY A 85 -9.95 12.60 6.04
CA GLY A 85 -9.05 13.64 6.51
C GLY A 85 -7.60 13.18 6.62
N ILE A 86 -7.24 12.03 6.05
CA ILE A 86 -5.88 11.53 6.04
C ILE A 86 -5.22 11.99 4.76
N GLU A 87 -4.20 12.84 4.88
CA GLU A 87 -3.49 13.41 3.73
C GLU A 87 -2.04 12.94 3.68
N LYS A 88 -1.35 12.94 4.83
CA LYS A 88 0.06 12.59 4.94
C LYS A 88 0.23 11.19 5.51
N VAL A 89 1.03 10.37 4.83
CA VAL A 89 1.31 9.00 5.27
C VAL A 89 2.79 8.68 5.08
N SER A 90 3.26 7.65 5.78
CA SER A 90 4.59 7.07 5.56
C SER A 90 4.39 5.79 4.73
N PHE A 91 5.21 5.62 3.71
CA PHE A 91 5.06 4.51 2.78
C PHE A 91 5.79 3.26 3.27
N ASP A 92 5.05 2.16 3.41
CA ASP A 92 5.58 0.83 3.72
C ASP A 92 5.24 -0.12 2.57
N ARG A 93 6.22 -0.41 1.74
CA ARG A 93 6.05 -1.32 0.60
C ARG A 93 6.23 -2.80 0.96
N SER A 94 6.21 -3.14 2.25
CA SER A 94 6.34 -4.52 2.75
C SER A 94 7.63 -5.23 2.29
N GLY A 95 8.69 -4.47 2.07
CA GLY A 95 9.98 -4.98 1.61
C GLY A 95 10.03 -5.33 0.11
N TYR A 96 8.94 -5.13 -0.63
CA TYR A 96 8.94 -5.29 -2.09
C TYR A 96 9.79 -4.22 -2.77
N LYS A 97 10.32 -4.50 -3.94
CA LYS A 97 11.05 -3.50 -4.72
C LYS A 97 10.08 -2.42 -5.22
N TYR A 98 10.55 -1.19 -5.26
CA TYR A 98 9.79 -0.07 -5.81
C TYR A 98 9.81 -0.13 -7.34
N HIS A 99 8.98 -1.04 -7.88
CA HIS A 99 8.93 -1.36 -9.31
C HIS A 99 7.57 -1.94 -9.67
N GLY A 100 7.20 -1.86 -10.93
CA GLY A 100 5.99 -2.48 -11.46
C GLY A 100 4.73 -2.05 -10.71
N ARG A 101 3.99 -3.02 -10.18
CA ARG A 101 2.73 -2.78 -9.49
C ARG A 101 2.87 -1.89 -8.25
N VAL A 102 3.93 -2.09 -7.48
CA VAL A 102 4.18 -1.28 -6.26
C VAL A 102 4.37 0.18 -6.63
N LYS A 103 5.21 0.44 -7.63
CA LYS A 103 5.46 1.80 -8.12
C LYS A 103 4.19 2.43 -8.70
N ALA A 104 3.43 1.69 -9.50
CA ALA A 104 2.21 2.17 -10.12
C ALA A 104 1.17 2.60 -9.07
N LEU A 105 1.00 1.80 -8.02
CA LEU A 105 0.09 2.11 -6.92
C LEU A 105 0.54 3.39 -6.20
N ALA A 106 1.82 3.47 -5.86
CA ALA A 106 2.36 4.62 -5.12
C ALA A 106 2.23 5.92 -5.93
N GLU A 107 2.58 5.89 -7.20
CA GLU A 107 2.47 7.07 -8.06
C GLU A 107 1.02 7.52 -8.24
N ALA A 108 0.09 6.58 -8.43
CA ALA A 108 -1.34 6.90 -8.55
C ALA A 108 -1.88 7.51 -7.25
N ALA A 109 -1.47 7.01 -6.10
CA ALA A 109 -1.88 7.55 -4.81
C ALA A 109 -1.36 8.98 -4.62
N ARG A 110 -0.13 9.25 -5.02
CA ARG A 110 0.45 10.61 -4.99
C ARG A 110 -0.29 11.57 -5.92
N GLU A 111 -0.60 11.14 -7.13
CA GLU A 111 -1.38 11.94 -8.09
C GLU A 111 -2.77 12.28 -7.55
N ALA A 112 -3.38 11.38 -6.81
CA ALA A 112 -4.70 11.58 -6.23
C ALA A 112 -4.70 12.43 -4.96
N GLY A 113 -3.52 12.81 -4.44
CA GLY A 113 -3.41 13.78 -3.37
C GLY A 113 -2.77 13.32 -2.07
N LEU A 114 -2.39 12.05 -1.95
CA LEU A 114 -1.65 11.60 -0.77
C LEU A 114 -0.21 12.15 -0.78
N LEU A 115 0.26 12.53 0.39
CA LEU A 115 1.59 13.09 0.59
C LEU A 115 2.51 12.05 1.24
N PHE A 116 3.50 11.63 0.51
CA PHE A 116 4.55 10.74 1.04
C PHE A 116 5.76 10.69 0.12
#